data_d7bdac2730e00408a1ad7ef06e3f8691
#
_entry.id   d7bdac2730e00408a1ad7ef06e3f8691
#
_cell.length_a   1.000
_cell.length_b   1.000
_cell.length_c   1.000
_cell.angle_alpha   90.00
_cell.angle_beta   90.00
_cell.angle_gamma   90.00
#
_symmetry.space_group_name_H-M   'P 1'
#
loop_
_entity.id
_entity.type
_entity.pdbx_description
1 polymer ?
#
loop_
_entity_poly.entity_id
_entity_poly.type
_entity_poly.pdbx_seq_one_letter_code
_entity_poly.pdbx_strand_id
1 'polypeptide(L)'
;VIAILAAITIVAYNGINNRAKASAASSAAQQAAKKVMAYAVTNAEQYPAALSDAGVSDSGSTSYQYRVDNTGNPKTFCLTATSQNVSFFVSNAITSATAGACAGHGLNGVAPITNLVPNPSSESGTLAFSTAGSGSGGGVSIDTSRADSGSRSARFTRTGGSGTSGIKSNAIAVSPNTAYRIGVSTYVESGAIPQWFAVDASYGSQVALSALGSTGSWRRASATYTTGPSQTTLMIYNLVGADGVYYADSLLIFQGGSSLSTAYGDGDSPGWMWNGSPNNSTSTGPPQ
;
A
#
# COMPACT_ATOMS: atom_id res chain seq x y z
N VAL A 1 1.63 0.54 -49.11
CA VAL A 1 0.34 1.25 -48.95
C VAL A 1 -0.57 0.52 -47.97
N ILE A 2 -0.85 -0.78 -48.14
CA ILE A 2 -1.75 -1.57 -47.23
C ILE A 2 -1.26 -1.57 -45.78
N ALA A 3 0.04 -1.75 -45.54
CA ALA A 3 0.61 -1.74 -44.18
C ALA A 3 0.46 -0.38 -43.46
N ILE A 4 0.57 0.71 -44.16
CA ILE A 4 0.41 2.05 -43.60
C ILE A 4 -1.06 2.34 -43.28
N LEU A 5 -1.99 1.92 -44.13
CA LEU A 5 -3.43 2.05 -43.89
C LEU A 5 -3.85 1.17 -42.66
N ALA A 6 -3.33 -0.05 -42.57
CA ALA A 6 -3.59 -0.91 -41.41
C ALA A 6 -3.07 -0.30 -40.09
N ALA A 7 -1.87 0.30 -40.10
CA ALA A 7 -1.30 0.94 -38.91
C ALA A 7 -2.15 2.16 -38.48
N ILE A 8 -2.57 3.01 -39.42
CA ILE A 8 -3.42 4.18 -39.13
C ILE A 8 -4.78 3.75 -38.56
N THR A 9 -5.38 2.70 -39.14
CA THR A 9 -6.68 2.19 -38.67
C THR A 9 -6.60 1.63 -37.23
N ILE A 10 -5.53 0.91 -36.90
CA ILE A 10 -5.34 0.37 -35.55
C ILE A 10 -5.15 1.51 -34.53
N VAL A 11 -4.37 2.53 -34.85
CA VAL A 11 -4.17 3.68 -33.95
C VAL A 11 -5.48 4.46 -33.74
N ALA A 12 -6.23 4.71 -34.81
CA ALA A 12 -7.53 5.40 -34.73
C ALA A 12 -8.54 4.56 -33.92
N TYR A 13 -8.63 3.25 -34.16
CA TYR A 13 -9.50 2.36 -33.42
C TYR A 13 -9.20 2.31 -31.93
N ASN A 14 -7.91 2.20 -31.56
CA ASN A 14 -7.50 2.23 -30.17
C ASN A 14 -7.83 3.56 -29.49
N GLY A 15 -7.65 4.68 -30.17
CA GLY A 15 -8.03 6.01 -29.68
C GLY A 15 -9.53 6.16 -29.42
N ILE A 16 -10.37 5.68 -30.33
CA ILE A 16 -11.83 5.70 -30.17
C ILE A 16 -12.27 4.78 -29.03
N ASN A 17 -11.72 3.57 -28.93
CA ASN A 17 -12.03 2.62 -27.88
C ASN A 17 -11.67 3.16 -26.49
N ASN A 18 -10.49 3.76 -26.33
CA ASN A 18 -10.08 4.36 -25.06
C ASN A 18 -10.98 5.53 -24.65
N ARG A 19 -11.41 6.37 -25.62
CA ARG A 19 -12.38 7.44 -25.35
C ARG A 19 -13.75 6.89 -24.95
N ALA A 20 -14.23 5.83 -25.58
CA ALA A 20 -15.50 5.19 -25.22
C ALA A 20 -15.47 4.64 -23.78
N LYS A 21 -14.39 3.97 -23.39
CA LYS A 21 -14.18 3.46 -22.02
C LYS A 21 -14.16 4.60 -21.00
N ALA A 22 -13.41 5.65 -21.27
CA ALA A 22 -13.34 6.84 -20.40
C ALA A 22 -14.71 7.53 -20.27
N SER A 23 -15.44 7.67 -21.36
CA SER A 23 -16.79 8.25 -21.36
C SER A 23 -17.77 7.40 -20.57
N ALA A 24 -17.72 6.08 -20.69
CA ALA A 24 -18.56 5.15 -19.94
C ALA A 24 -18.31 5.26 -18.44
N ALA A 25 -17.03 5.20 -18.01
CA ALA A 25 -16.66 5.32 -16.60
C ALA A 25 -17.02 6.70 -16.02
N SER A 26 -16.74 7.78 -16.74
CA SER A 26 -17.10 9.15 -16.36
C SER A 26 -18.61 9.33 -16.19
N SER A 27 -19.39 8.87 -17.16
CA SER A 27 -20.86 8.93 -17.09
C SER A 27 -21.41 8.10 -15.92
N ALA A 28 -20.87 6.92 -15.69
CA ALA A 28 -21.26 6.06 -14.59
C ALA A 28 -21.00 6.74 -13.23
N ALA A 29 -19.79 7.32 -13.06
CA ALA A 29 -19.44 8.04 -11.84
C ALA A 29 -20.39 9.22 -11.57
N GLN A 30 -20.70 10.03 -12.60
CA GLN A 30 -21.60 11.17 -12.47
C GLN A 30 -23.04 10.76 -12.16
N GLN A 31 -23.56 9.71 -12.81
CA GLN A 31 -24.92 9.22 -12.56
C GLN A 31 -25.05 8.65 -11.13
N ALA A 32 -24.08 7.86 -10.69
CA ALA A 32 -24.06 7.33 -9.34
C ALA A 32 -23.95 8.44 -8.28
N ALA A 33 -23.08 9.43 -8.48
CA ALA A 33 -22.96 10.57 -7.59
C ALA A 33 -24.26 11.40 -7.49
N LYS A 34 -24.97 11.60 -8.59
CA LYS A 34 -26.30 12.28 -8.58
C LYS A 34 -27.31 11.52 -7.72
N LYS A 35 -27.33 10.18 -7.78
CA LYS A 35 -28.21 9.34 -6.95
C LYS A 35 -27.83 9.44 -5.46
N VAL A 36 -26.52 9.40 -5.15
CA VAL A 36 -26.02 9.58 -3.78
C VAL A 36 -26.41 10.94 -3.20
N MET A 37 -26.27 12.02 -3.98
CA MET A 37 -26.69 13.37 -3.58
C MET A 37 -28.21 13.51 -3.45
N ALA A 38 -28.97 12.90 -4.36
CA ALA A 38 -30.44 12.90 -4.27
C ALA A 38 -30.94 12.16 -3.02
N TYR A 39 -30.31 11.06 -2.66
CA TYR A 39 -30.59 10.37 -1.41
C TYR A 39 -30.34 11.28 -0.19
N ALA A 40 -29.24 12.00 -0.14
CA ALA A 40 -28.92 12.91 0.98
C ALA A 40 -29.99 14.01 1.16
N VAL A 41 -30.52 14.57 0.06
CA VAL A 41 -31.57 15.59 0.11
C VAL A 41 -32.84 15.11 0.84
N THR A 42 -33.17 13.83 0.68
CA THR A 42 -34.38 13.24 1.30
C THR A 42 -34.10 12.59 2.67
N ASN A 43 -32.87 12.50 3.10
CA ASN A 43 -32.41 11.81 4.31
C ASN A 43 -31.65 12.73 5.29
N ALA A 44 -32.09 13.95 5.49
CA ALA A 44 -31.53 14.94 6.43
C ALA A 44 -30.00 15.15 6.21
N GLU A 45 -29.60 15.29 4.95
CA GLU A 45 -28.23 15.46 4.51
C GLU A 45 -27.28 14.30 4.85
N GLN A 46 -27.84 13.13 5.17
CA GLN A 46 -27.06 11.90 5.34
C GLN A 46 -26.84 11.24 3.98
N TYR A 47 -25.59 11.01 3.63
CA TYR A 47 -25.28 10.18 2.46
C TYR A 47 -25.63 8.71 2.74
N PRO A 48 -25.97 7.90 1.73
CA PRO A 48 -26.30 6.49 1.92
C PRO A 48 -25.16 5.73 2.59
N ALA A 49 -25.45 4.81 3.48
CA ALA A 49 -24.43 3.97 4.10
C ALA A 49 -23.83 2.97 3.09
N ALA A 50 -24.65 2.50 2.15
CA ALA A 50 -24.23 1.68 1.02
C ALA A 50 -24.81 2.25 -0.29
N LEU A 51 -24.11 2.01 -1.41
CA LEU A 51 -24.60 2.48 -2.72
C LEU A 51 -25.97 1.90 -3.13
N SER A 52 -26.27 0.67 -2.66
CA SER A 52 -27.57 0.02 -2.86
C SER A 52 -28.73 0.86 -2.31
N ASP A 53 -28.53 1.61 -1.23
CA ASP A 53 -29.56 2.45 -0.61
C ASP A 53 -29.95 3.61 -1.54
N ALA A 54 -29.04 4.07 -2.38
CA ALA A 54 -29.28 5.06 -3.43
C ALA A 54 -29.62 4.41 -4.79
N GLY A 55 -29.88 3.11 -4.85
CA GLY A 55 -30.18 2.39 -6.09
C GLY A 55 -29.02 2.36 -7.09
N VAL A 56 -27.79 2.25 -6.59
CA VAL A 56 -26.58 2.06 -7.37
C VAL A 56 -26.00 0.68 -7.06
N SER A 57 -25.72 -0.10 -8.09
CA SER A 57 -25.10 -1.43 -7.98
C SER A 57 -24.19 -1.68 -9.18
N ASP A 58 -23.24 -2.59 -9.02
CA ASP A 58 -22.41 -3.07 -10.10
C ASP A 58 -23.26 -3.63 -11.23
N SER A 59 -22.89 -3.37 -12.47
CA SER A 59 -23.66 -3.82 -13.63
C SER A 59 -22.75 -3.96 -14.87
N GLY A 60 -22.81 -5.13 -15.51
CA GLY A 60 -22.05 -5.42 -16.72
C GLY A 60 -20.53 -5.27 -16.49
N SER A 61 -19.91 -4.37 -17.23
CA SER A 61 -18.47 -4.06 -17.12
C SER A 61 -18.15 -2.92 -16.16
N THR A 62 -19.13 -2.40 -15.42
CA THR A 62 -18.97 -1.26 -14.51
C THR A 62 -19.10 -1.71 -13.06
N SER A 63 -18.10 -1.41 -12.26
CA SER A 63 -18.07 -1.63 -10.80
C SER A 63 -17.89 -0.31 -10.06
N TYR A 64 -18.35 -0.29 -8.81
CA TYR A 64 -18.28 0.90 -7.98
C TYR A 64 -17.57 0.60 -6.66
N GLN A 65 -16.80 1.58 -6.19
CA GLN A 65 -16.25 1.63 -4.85
C GLN A 65 -16.76 2.91 -4.18
N TYR A 66 -17.14 2.82 -2.93
CA TYR A 66 -17.80 3.92 -2.23
C TYR A 66 -17.32 4.02 -0.80
N ARG A 67 -17.14 5.25 -0.35
CA ARG A 67 -16.84 5.57 1.03
C ARG A 67 -17.66 6.78 1.45
N VAL A 68 -18.14 6.76 2.69
CA VAL A 68 -18.94 7.83 3.29
C VAL A 68 -18.44 8.11 4.71
N ASP A 69 -18.46 9.38 5.08
CA ASP A 69 -18.35 9.82 6.47
C ASP A 69 -19.54 10.76 6.77
N ASN A 70 -20.49 10.23 7.52
CA ASN A 70 -21.65 10.96 7.99
C ASN A 70 -21.47 11.53 9.40
N THR A 71 -20.33 11.30 10.04
CA THR A 71 -20.02 11.78 11.41
C THR A 71 -19.29 13.12 11.39
N GLY A 72 -18.59 13.42 10.30
CA GLY A 72 -17.87 14.67 10.11
C GLY A 72 -18.78 15.88 9.85
N ASN A 73 -18.23 17.07 10.01
CA ASN A 73 -18.86 18.32 9.61
C ASN A 73 -17.84 19.16 8.80
N PRO A 74 -18.00 19.26 7.47
CA PRO A 74 -19.09 18.69 6.66
C PRO A 74 -19.02 17.16 6.52
N LYS A 75 -20.18 16.53 6.30
CA LYS A 75 -20.29 15.13 5.90
C LYS A 75 -19.66 14.96 4.53
N THR A 76 -19.02 13.81 4.29
CA THR A 76 -18.30 13.57 3.04
C THR A 76 -18.64 12.22 2.42
N PHE A 77 -18.53 12.16 1.10
CA PHE A 77 -18.52 10.91 0.35
C PHE A 77 -17.45 10.95 -0.74
N CYS A 78 -16.98 9.79 -1.16
CA CYS A 78 -16.22 9.62 -2.38
C CYS A 78 -16.62 8.32 -3.07
N LEU A 79 -16.88 8.40 -4.37
CA LEU A 79 -17.33 7.31 -5.22
C LEU A 79 -16.39 7.17 -6.41
N THR A 80 -15.89 5.96 -6.65
CA THR A 80 -15.13 5.60 -7.84
C THR A 80 -15.96 4.63 -8.68
N ALA A 81 -16.16 4.95 -9.95
CA ALA A 81 -16.71 4.04 -10.94
C ALA A 81 -15.58 3.55 -11.86
N THR A 82 -15.50 2.25 -12.05
CA THR A 82 -14.54 1.62 -12.97
C THR A 82 -15.30 0.89 -14.05
N SER A 83 -15.04 1.23 -15.31
CA SER A 83 -15.59 0.56 -16.49
C SER A 83 -14.47 0.14 -17.42
N GLN A 84 -14.41 -1.15 -17.78
CA GLN A 84 -13.40 -1.70 -18.68
C GLN A 84 -11.95 -1.30 -18.31
N ASN A 85 -11.62 -1.36 -17.01
CA ASN A 85 -10.33 -0.99 -16.44
C ASN A 85 -9.97 0.52 -16.59
N VAL A 86 -10.96 1.39 -16.69
CA VAL A 86 -10.77 2.85 -16.62
C VAL A 86 -11.58 3.37 -15.43
N SER A 87 -10.95 4.10 -14.54
CA SER A 87 -11.58 4.63 -13.32
C SER A 87 -11.78 6.13 -13.39
N PHE A 88 -12.95 6.58 -12.94
CA PHE A 88 -13.29 7.97 -12.68
C PHE A 88 -13.93 8.08 -11.29
N PHE A 89 -13.70 9.20 -10.62
CA PHE A 89 -14.28 9.42 -9.30
C PHE A 89 -14.99 10.78 -9.20
N VAL A 90 -15.91 10.83 -8.25
CA VAL A 90 -16.66 12.03 -7.83
C VAL A 90 -16.71 12.03 -6.30
N SER A 91 -16.64 13.22 -5.71
CA SER A 91 -16.82 13.43 -4.27
C SER A 91 -17.63 14.68 -3.99
N ASN A 92 -18.00 14.92 -2.73
CA ASN A 92 -18.61 16.20 -2.32
C ASN A 92 -17.71 17.42 -2.63
N ALA A 93 -16.39 17.27 -2.64
CA ALA A 93 -15.42 18.33 -2.99
C ALA A 93 -15.15 18.41 -4.50
N ILE A 94 -15.21 17.29 -5.22
CA ILE A 94 -14.95 17.18 -6.65
C ILE A 94 -16.23 16.66 -7.32
N THR A 95 -17.10 17.59 -7.73
CA THR A 95 -18.43 17.28 -8.26
C THR A 95 -18.46 16.85 -9.72
N SER A 96 -17.39 17.11 -10.45
CA SER A 96 -17.19 16.62 -11.83
C SER A 96 -16.40 15.31 -11.84
N ALA A 97 -16.82 14.36 -12.68
CA ALA A 97 -16.08 13.11 -12.80
C ALA A 97 -14.65 13.36 -13.27
N THR A 98 -13.70 13.00 -12.43
CA THR A 98 -12.26 13.17 -12.63
C THR A 98 -11.60 11.82 -12.84
N ALA A 99 -10.66 11.72 -13.77
CA ALA A 99 -9.92 10.48 -14.00
C ALA A 99 -9.10 10.07 -12.78
N GLY A 100 -9.14 8.80 -12.44
CA GLY A 100 -8.50 8.24 -11.25
C GLY A 100 -9.49 7.61 -10.29
N ALA A 101 -9.08 7.45 -9.05
CA ALA A 101 -9.88 6.86 -7.96
C ALA A 101 -9.81 7.72 -6.71
N CYS A 102 -10.82 7.57 -5.83
CA CYS A 102 -10.76 8.11 -4.47
C CYS A 102 -9.57 7.51 -3.71
N ALA A 103 -8.99 8.28 -2.80
CA ALA A 103 -7.97 7.74 -1.90
C ALA A 103 -8.52 6.51 -1.14
N GLY A 104 -7.72 5.45 -1.06
CA GLY A 104 -8.12 4.18 -0.45
C GLY A 104 -8.92 3.25 -1.36
N HIS A 105 -9.30 3.67 -2.56
CA HIS A 105 -9.94 2.81 -3.53
C HIS A 105 -8.92 2.15 -4.47
N GLY A 106 -9.31 1.04 -5.11
CA GLY A 106 -8.56 0.45 -6.20
C GLY A 106 -8.60 1.31 -7.46
N LEU A 107 -7.68 1.07 -8.38
CA LEU A 107 -7.50 1.85 -9.59
C LEU A 107 -7.55 0.96 -10.83
N ASN A 108 -8.27 1.38 -11.86
CA ASN A 108 -8.30 0.73 -13.17
C ASN A 108 -8.59 -0.78 -13.12
N GLY A 109 -9.53 -1.20 -12.26
CA GLY A 109 -9.93 -2.59 -12.10
C GLY A 109 -9.04 -3.42 -11.18
N VAL A 110 -7.97 -2.85 -10.65
CA VAL A 110 -7.13 -3.50 -9.63
C VAL A 110 -7.67 -3.15 -8.24
N ALA A 111 -7.94 -4.17 -7.43
CA ALA A 111 -8.43 -3.99 -6.06
C ALA A 111 -7.40 -3.25 -5.19
N PRO A 112 -7.86 -2.46 -4.20
CA PRO A 112 -6.96 -1.84 -3.25
C PRO A 112 -6.27 -2.90 -2.38
N ILE A 113 -5.06 -2.60 -1.94
CA ILE A 113 -4.33 -3.39 -0.96
C ILE A 113 -4.25 -2.61 0.36
N THR A 114 -4.12 -3.34 1.47
CA THR A 114 -3.94 -2.74 2.79
C THR A 114 -2.55 -3.05 3.32
N ASN A 115 -1.72 -2.01 3.50
CA ASN A 115 -0.50 -2.16 4.27
C ASN A 115 -0.85 -2.39 5.74
N LEU A 116 -0.54 -3.57 6.24
CA LEU A 116 -0.88 -3.99 7.60
C LEU A 116 0.05 -3.40 8.66
N VAL A 117 1.10 -2.70 8.26
CA VAL A 117 2.08 -2.08 9.18
C VAL A 117 1.57 -0.71 9.63
N PRO A 118 1.37 -0.47 10.94
CA PRO A 118 0.77 0.78 11.43
C PRO A 118 1.71 1.98 11.34
N ASN A 119 2.95 1.90 11.34
CA ASN A 119 3.92 3.01 11.23
C ASN A 119 5.07 2.59 10.32
N PRO A 120 4.80 2.42 9.02
CA PRO A 120 5.69 1.69 8.13
C PRO A 120 7.01 2.41 7.83
N SER A 121 7.08 3.72 8.05
CA SER A 121 8.26 4.58 7.82
C SER A 121 8.74 5.31 9.09
N SER A 122 8.29 4.89 10.28
CA SER A 122 8.69 5.47 11.58
C SER A 122 8.35 6.96 11.76
N GLU A 123 7.42 7.51 10.99
CA GLU A 123 7.07 8.95 10.98
C GLU A 123 6.35 9.42 12.25
N SER A 124 5.66 8.53 12.99
CA SER A 124 5.01 8.88 14.26
C SER A 124 5.97 9.23 15.40
N GLY A 125 7.28 9.14 15.18
CA GLY A 125 8.28 9.31 16.24
C GLY A 125 8.50 8.04 17.09
N THR A 126 7.85 6.94 16.76
CA THR A 126 8.10 5.60 17.31
C THR A 126 8.73 4.71 16.25
N LEU A 127 9.52 3.75 16.66
CA LEU A 127 10.16 2.82 15.74
C LEU A 127 9.18 1.73 15.28
N ALA A 128 9.15 1.49 13.96
CA ALA A 128 8.54 0.30 13.38
C ALA A 128 9.36 -0.98 13.67
N PHE A 129 10.57 -0.83 14.17
CA PHE A 129 11.55 -1.88 14.42
C PHE A 129 12.09 -1.84 15.84
N SER A 130 12.53 -2.99 16.34
CA SER A 130 13.26 -3.17 17.58
C SER A 130 14.54 -3.97 17.33
N THR A 131 15.47 -3.98 18.30
CA THR A 131 16.68 -4.81 18.19
C THR A 131 16.33 -6.29 18.13
N ALA A 132 17.13 -7.05 17.39
CA ALA A 132 17.02 -8.50 17.23
C ALA A 132 18.37 -9.17 17.48
N GLY A 133 18.35 -10.47 17.77
CA GLY A 133 19.54 -11.29 18.00
C GLY A 133 19.99 -11.31 19.46
N SER A 134 20.96 -12.21 19.74
CA SER A 134 21.58 -12.39 21.06
C SER A 134 22.96 -11.74 21.16
N GLY A 135 23.42 -11.11 20.10
CA GLY A 135 24.70 -10.40 20.07
C GLY A 135 24.65 -9.06 20.81
N SER A 136 25.83 -8.56 21.16
CA SER A 136 26.00 -7.24 21.79
C SER A 136 26.45 -6.18 20.77
N GLY A 137 26.51 -4.94 21.21
CA GLY A 137 27.01 -3.80 20.42
C GLY A 137 26.03 -3.26 19.37
N GLY A 138 24.83 -3.84 19.24
CA GLY A 138 23.80 -3.38 18.31
C GLY A 138 22.75 -2.50 18.98
N GLY A 139 22.28 -1.46 18.27
CA GLY A 139 21.19 -0.59 18.71
C GLY A 139 20.40 -0.03 17.55
N VAL A 140 19.11 0.24 17.77
CA VAL A 140 18.23 0.89 16.78
C VAL A 140 17.73 2.22 17.35
N SER A 141 17.69 3.23 16.49
CA SER A 141 17.19 4.58 16.82
C SER A 141 16.44 5.16 15.63
N ILE A 142 15.62 6.18 15.87
CA ILE A 142 15.07 6.99 14.78
C ILE A 142 16.16 7.89 14.24
N ASP A 143 16.24 8.01 12.94
CA ASP A 143 17.13 8.92 12.23
C ASP A 143 16.33 9.84 11.30
N THR A 144 16.74 11.09 11.19
CA THR A 144 16.13 12.12 10.35
C THR A 144 17.06 12.60 9.24
N SER A 145 18.25 12.05 9.16
CA SER A 145 19.23 12.42 8.13
C SER A 145 19.04 11.67 6.82
N ARG A 146 18.36 10.51 6.88
CA ARG A 146 18.07 9.64 5.73
C ARG A 146 16.69 9.04 5.85
N ALA A 147 15.91 9.10 4.78
CA ALA A 147 14.62 8.42 4.64
C ALA A 147 14.45 7.94 3.20
N ASP A 148 13.77 6.82 3.00
CA ASP A 148 13.30 6.34 1.69
C ASP A 148 11.93 6.96 1.39
N SER A 149 11.09 7.08 2.42
CA SER A 149 9.80 7.76 2.38
C SER A 149 9.64 8.66 3.60
N GLY A 150 8.99 9.81 3.42
CA GLY A 150 8.78 10.76 4.50
C GLY A 150 10.08 11.47 4.93
N SER A 151 10.28 11.57 6.25
CA SER A 151 11.38 12.33 6.86
C SER A 151 12.21 11.54 7.87
N ARG A 152 11.87 10.28 8.12
CA ARG A 152 12.48 9.44 9.16
C ARG A 152 12.75 8.04 8.68
N SER A 153 13.67 7.35 9.36
CA SER A 153 13.90 5.92 9.19
C SER A 153 14.40 5.29 10.48
N ALA A 154 14.45 3.98 10.53
CA ALA A 154 15.09 3.24 11.61
C ALA A 154 16.57 3.04 11.28
N ARG A 155 17.46 3.67 12.05
CA ARG A 155 18.91 3.52 11.95
C ARG A 155 19.39 2.43 12.89
N PHE A 156 20.02 1.41 12.37
CA PHE A 156 20.74 0.41 13.15
C PHE A 156 22.23 0.69 13.13
N THR A 157 22.86 0.62 14.32
CA THR A 157 24.30 0.74 14.48
C THR A 157 24.82 -0.44 15.27
N ARG A 158 25.92 -1.04 14.84
CA ARG A 158 26.65 -2.05 15.58
C ARG A 158 28.11 -1.66 15.68
N THR A 159 28.68 -1.73 16.89
CA THR A 159 30.09 -1.37 17.15
C THR A 159 30.65 -2.26 18.24
N GLY A 160 31.76 -2.93 17.96
CA GLY A 160 32.57 -3.68 18.93
C GLY A 160 31.86 -4.86 19.60
N GLY A 161 30.77 -5.38 19.02
CA GLY A 161 29.96 -6.42 19.63
C GLY A 161 30.39 -7.83 19.29
N SER A 162 29.93 -8.80 20.08
CA SER A 162 30.07 -10.24 19.82
C SER A 162 28.73 -10.85 19.36
N GLY A 163 28.78 -12.00 18.70
CA GLY A 163 27.60 -12.68 18.17
C GLY A 163 26.94 -11.94 17.01
N THR A 164 25.65 -12.15 16.81
CA THR A 164 24.86 -11.48 15.77
C THR A 164 23.79 -10.59 16.38
N SER A 165 23.62 -9.40 15.83
CA SER A 165 22.55 -8.46 16.19
C SER A 165 21.99 -7.79 14.92
N GLY A 166 20.79 -7.27 15.02
CA GLY A 166 20.10 -6.62 13.91
C GLY A 166 18.80 -6.00 14.37
N ILE A 167 17.85 -5.91 13.46
CA ILE A 167 16.52 -5.37 13.77
C ILE A 167 15.43 -6.33 13.31
N LYS A 168 14.29 -6.22 13.98
CA LYS A 168 13.03 -6.90 13.61
C LYS A 168 11.86 -5.92 13.64
N SER A 169 10.90 -6.14 12.78
CA SER A 169 9.64 -5.40 12.84
C SER A 169 8.82 -5.82 14.07
N ASN A 170 7.86 -5.01 14.44
CA ASN A 170 6.78 -5.45 15.30
C ASN A 170 6.04 -6.63 14.64
N ALA A 171 5.44 -7.50 15.46
CA ALA A 171 4.61 -8.59 14.97
C ALA A 171 3.32 -8.03 14.36
N ILE A 172 3.02 -8.42 13.15
CA ILE A 172 1.83 -8.02 12.40
C ILE A 172 0.83 -9.17 12.45
N ALA A 173 -0.43 -8.87 12.78
CA ALA A 173 -1.50 -9.86 12.75
C ALA A 173 -1.79 -10.30 11.31
N VAL A 174 -1.88 -11.61 11.10
CA VAL A 174 -2.10 -12.22 9.79
C VAL A 174 -3.07 -13.41 9.91
N SER A 175 -3.65 -13.81 8.78
CA SER A 175 -4.51 -15.01 8.69
C SER A 175 -3.70 -16.26 8.35
N PRO A 176 -4.06 -17.43 8.89
CA PRO A 176 -3.45 -18.70 8.51
C PRO A 176 -3.64 -19.05 7.02
N ASN A 177 -2.76 -19.90 6.49
CA ASN A 177 -2.80 -20.39 5.12
C ASN A 177 -2.97 -19.30 4.04
N THR A 178 -2.40 -18.11 4.29
CA THR A 178 -2.61 -16.93 3.47
C THR A 178 -1.28 -16.40 2.94
N ALA A 179 -1.25 -16.04 1.66
CA ALA A 179 -0.06 -15.46 1.04
C ALA A 179 0.01 -13.95 1.34
N TYR A 180 1.19 -13.49 1.73
CA TYR A 180 1.51 -12.09 1.98
C TYR A 180 2.69 -11.65 1.12
N ARG A 181 2.58 -10.45 0.55
CA ARG A 181 3.70 -9.76 -0.07
C ARG A 181 4.37 -8.87 0.97
N ILE A 182 5.69 -8.88 0.94
CA ILE A 182 6.53 -8.17 1.90
C ILE A 182 7.56 -7.36 1.13
N GLY A 183 7.78 -6.13 1.55
CA GLY A 183 8.85 -5.27 1.03
C GLY A 183 9.40 -4.36 2.12
N VAL A 184 10.70 -4.18 2.16
CA VAL A 184 11.40 -3.25 3.05
C VAL A 184 12.54 -2.58 2.31
N SER A 185 12.66 -1.27 2.45
CA SER A 185 13.78 -0.51 1.92
C SER A 185 14.92 -0.46 2.93
N THR A 186 16.14 -0.60 2.45
CA THR A 186 17.35 -0.58 3.27
C THR A 186 18.43 0.25 2.58
N TYR A 187 19.09 1.11 3.34
CA TYR A 187 20.29 1.80 2.94
C TYR A 187 21.46 1.33 3.81
N VAL A 188 22.51 0.83 3.22
CA VAL A 188 23.72 0.41 3.95
C VAL A 188 24.77 1.49 3.82
N GLU A 189 25.10 2.12 4.94
CA GLU A 189 26.13 3.15 5.01
C GLU A 189 27.53 2.54 5.15
N SER A 190 27.65 1.53 6.00
CA SER A 190 28.90 0.82 6.24
C SER A 190 28.66 -0.61 6.75
N GLY A 191 29.65 -1.48 6.57
CA GLY A 191 29.62 -2.84 7.09
C GLY A 191 28.94 -3.84 6.16
N ALA A 192 28.46 -4.94 6.73
CA ALA A 192 27.83 -6.02 5.98
C ALA A 192 26.42 -5.64 5.51
N ILE A 193 26.07 -6.08 4.32
CA ILE A 193 24.71 -5.96 3.78
C ILE A 193 23.80 -6.96 4.54
N PRO A 194 22.72 -6.48 5.22
CA PRO A 194 21.84 -7.38 5.94
C PRO A 194 20.99 -8.22 4.98
N GLN A 195 20.83 -9.50 5.28
CA GLN A 195 19.82 -10.35 4.67
C GLN A 195 18.55 -10.32 5.51
N TRP A 196 17.44 -9.95 4.88
CA TRP A 196 16.14 -9.96 5.53
C TRP A 196 15.43 -11.31 5.39
N PHE A 197 14.70 -11.68 6.43
CA PHE A 197 13.87 -12.88 6.49
C PHE A 197 12.47 -12.52 6.98
N ALA A 198 11.46 -13.13 6.35
CA ALA A 198 10.09 -13.16 6.86
C ALA A 198 9.91 -14.41 7.71
N VAL A 199 9.21 -14.30 8.84
CA VAL A 199 9.13 -15.35 9.84
C VAL A 199 7.89 -15.18 10.73
N ASP A 200 7.45 -16.25 11.36
CA ASP A 200 6.50 -16.19 12.48
C ASP A 200 7.17 -15.68 13.77
N ALA A 201 6.37 -15.39 14.81
CA ALA A 201 6.89 -14.90 16.08
C ALA A 201 7.76 -15.92 16.84
N SER A 202 7.70 -17.20 16.47
CA SER A 202 8.51 -18.29 17.06
C SER A 202 9.83 -18.53 16.33
N TYR A 203 10.09 -17.79 15.25
CA TYR A 203 11.26 -17.97 14.37
C TYR A 203 11.34 -19.38 13.72
N GLY A 204 10.19 -20.01 13.49
CA GLY A 204 10.07 -21.32 12.86
C GLY A 204 10.43 -21.31 11.38
N SER A 205 9.45 -21.33 10.50
CA SER A 205 9.67 -21.27 9.05
C SER A 205 10.13 -19.88 8.62
N GLN A 206 11.28 -19.81 7.94
CA GLN A 206 11.87 -18.55 7.47
C GLN A 206 11.90 -18.50 5.95
N VAL A 207 11.54 -17.35 5.36
CA VAL A 207 11.67 -17.07 3.94
C VAL A 207 12.58 -15.86 3.77
N ALA A 208 13.69 -16.04 3.05
CA ALA A 208 14.60 -14.95 2.72
C ALA A 208 13.92 -13.97 1.74
N LEU A 209 14.03 -12.68 2.01
CA LEU A 209 13.70 -11.64 1.04
C LEU A 209 14.83 -11.56 -0.01
N SER A 210 14.53 -10.97 -1.16
CA SER A 210 15.53 -10.76 -2.22
C SER A 210 16.76 -10.02 -1.70
N ALA A 211 17.93 -10.35 -2.24
CA ALA A 211 19.19 -9.72 -1.84
C ALA A 211 19.21 -8.23 -2.20
N LEU A 212 19.81 -7.40 -1.35
CA LEU A 212 19.91 -5.96 -1.55
C LEU A 212 20.96 -5.53 -2.59
N GLY A 213 22.01 -6.31 -2.78
CA GLY A 213 22.97 -6.22 -3.88
C GLY A 213 24.03 -5.12 -3.80
N SER A 214 23.83 -4.00 -3.07
CA SER A 214 24.80 -2.90 -3.00
C SER A 214 24.64 -2.02 -1.76
N THR A 215 25.68 -1.23 -1.46
CA THR A 215 25.73 -0.21 -0.40
C THR A 215 25.60 1.19 -1.00
N GLY A 216 25.35 2.20 -0.15
CA GLY A 216 25.38 3.61 -0.55
C GLY A 216 24.17 4.12 -1.33
N SER A 217 23.09 3.31 -1.41
CA SER A 217 21.80 3.70 -1.98
C SER A 217 20.66 2.91 -1.35
N TRP A 218 19.46 3.48 -1.34
CA TRP A 218 18.26 2.75 -0.95
C TRP A 218 18.00 1.58 -1.90
N ARG A 219 17.77 0.40 -1.34
CA ARG A 219 17.45 -0.83 -2.05
C ARG A 219 16.27 -1.50 -1.39
N ARG A 220 15.40 -2.09 -2.20
CA ARG A 220 14.21 -2.77 -1.71
C ARG A 220 14.39 -4.28 -1.74
N ALA A 221 14.31 -4.92 -0.58
CA ALA A 221 14.20 -6.37 -0.46
C ALA A 221 12.72 -6.76 -0.43
N SER A 222 12.37 -7.87 -1.05
CA SER A 222 10.99 -8.34 -1.10
C SER A 222 10.87 -9.86 -1.14
N ALA A 223 9.72 -10.38 -0.66
CA ALA A 223 9.35 -11.79 -0.75
C ALA A 223 7.84 -11.96 -0.84
N THR A 224 7.42 -13.18 -1.18
CA THR A 224 6.10 -13.71 -0.86
C THR A 224 6.26 -14.74 0.26
N TYR A 225 5.48 -14.58 1.32
CA TYR A 225 5.44 -15.49 2.46
C TYR A 225 4.04 -16.07 2.60
N THR A 226 3.93 -17.39 2.68
CA THR A 226 2.64 -18.04 2.96
C THR A 226 2.64 -18.53 4.41
N THR A 227 1.67 -18.04 5.17
CA THR A 227 1.52 -18.43 6.58
C THR A 227 1.13 -19.89 6.74
N GLY A 228 1.62 -20.51 7.80
CA GLY A 228 1.25 -21.88 8.17
C GLY A 228 -0.20 -21.98 8.69
N PRO A 229 -0.70 -23.21 8.90
CA PRO A 229 -2.12 -23.47 9.20
C PRO A 229 -2.59 -22.90 10.56
N SER A 230 -1.69 -22.62 11.47
CA SER A 230 -1.99 -22.01 12.78
C SER A 230 -1.28 -20.68 13.00
N GLN A 231 -0.59 -20.15 12.00
CA GLN A 231 0.17 -18.92 12.13
C GLN A 231 -0.75 -17.70 12.09
N THR A 232 -0.67 -16.87 13.13
CA THR A 232 -1.47 -15.64 13.30
C THR A 232 -0.63 -14.38 13.36
N THR A 233 0.69 -14.49 13.29
CA THR A 233 1.62 -13.34 13.31
C THR A 233 2.70 -13.50 12.27
N LEU A 234 3.15 -12.38 11.72
CA LEU A 234 4.24 -12.27 10.76
C LEU A 234 5.14 -11.10 11.16
N MET A 235 6.44 -11.28 11.06
CA MET A 235 7.42 -10.21 11.21
C MET A 235 8.56 -10.41 10.22
N ILE A 236 9.34 -9.36 10.00
CA ILE A 236 10.61 -9.46 9.31
C ILE A 236 11.74 -9.15 10.27
N TYR A 237 12.88 -9.76 10.03
CA TYR A 237 14.10 -9.49 10.79
C TYR A 237 15.34 -9.67 9.91
N ASN A 238 16.44 -9.13 10.40
CA ASN A 238 17.79 -9.42 9.91
C ASN A 238 18.76 -9.56 11.08
N LEU A 239 19.90 -10.19 10.81
CA LEU A 239 21.02 -10.29 11.75
C LEU A 239 22.32 -10.07 10.99
N VAL A 240 23.22 -9.26 11.56
CA VAL A 240 24.58 -9.06 11.07
C VAL A 240 25.60 -9.43 12.14
N GLY A 241 26.72 -10.01 11.72
CA GLY A 241 27.84 -10.41 12.59
C GLY A 241 28.99 -9.41 12.58
N ALA A 242 28.96 -8.40 11.71
CA ALA A 242 30.00 -7.39 11.57
C ALA A 242 29.52 -6.01 12.00
N ASP A 243 30.48 -5.17 12.41
CA ASP A 243 30.20 -3.77 12.73
C ASP A 243 29.75 -2.99 11.49
N GLY A 244 28.88 -2.02 11.68
CA GLY A 244 28.36 -1.22 10.58
C GLY A 244 27.14 -0.42 10.93
N VAL A 245 26.65 0.32 9.93
CA VAL A 245 25.47 1.17 10.01
C VAL A 245 24.59 0.90 8.79
N TYR A 246 23.32 0.65 9.03
CA TYR A 246 22.30 0.62 7.98
C TYR A 246 20.99 1.21 8.47
N TYR A 247 20.15 1.57 7.53
CA TYR A 247 18.83 2.16 7.75
C TYR A 247 17.76 1.25 7.15
N ALA A 248 16.63 1.14 7.82
CA ALA A 248 15.46 0.43 7.33
C ALA A 248 14.25 1.36 7.33
N ASP A 249 13.46 1.29 6.24
CA ASP A 249 12.34 2.19 6.01
C ASP A 249 11.30 1.54 5.08
N SER A 250 10.15 2.19 4.91
CA SER A 250 9.16 1.84 3.88
C SER A 250 8.71 0.38 3.96
N LEU A 251 8.42 -0.11 5.18
CA LEU A 251 7.96 -1.47 5.39
C LEU A 251 6.54 -1.65 4.85
N LEU A 252 6.36 -2.60 3.95
CA LEU A 252 5.08 -2.96 3.35
C LEU A 252 4.80 -4.44 3.59
N ILE A 253 3.68 -4.75 4.22
CA ILE A 253 3.15 -6.12 4.37
C ILE A 253 1.68 -6.08 4.03
N PHE A 254 1.26 -6.82 3.01
CA PHE A 254 -0.13 -6.92 2.61
C PHE A 254 -0.49 -8.32 2.10
N GLN A 255 -1.78 -8.67 2.18
CA GLN A 255 -2.28 -9.92 1.65
C GLN A 255 -2.26 -9.91 0.12
N GLY A 256 -1.57 -10.85 -0.50
CA GLY A 256 -1.48 -10.95 -1.95
C GLY A 256 -0.40 -11.90 -2.44
N GLY A 257 -0.54 -12.33 -3.69
CA GLY A 257 0.39 -13.24 -4.37
C GLY A 257 1.57 -12.51 -5.04
N SER A 258 2.48 -13.29 -5.62
CA SER A 258 3.74 -12.81 -6.22
C SER A 258 3.57 -11.89 -7.44
N SER A 259 2.38 -11.84 -8.05
CA SER A 259 2.09 -10.96 -9.18
C SER A 259 1.93 -9.49 -8.81
N LEU A 260 1.72 -9.18 -7.52
CA LEU A 260 1.56 -7.81 -7.06
C LEU A 260 2.92 -7.17 -6.75
N SER A 261 3.03 -5.89 -7.11
CA SER A 261 4.22 -5.06 -6.81
C SER A 261 4.44 -4.95 -5.30
N THR A 262 5.68 -4.80 -4.90
CA THR A 262 6.08 -4.43 -3.53
C THR A 262 6.58 -2.99 -3.44
N ALA A 263 6.30 -2.16 -4.45
CA ALA A 263 6.56 -0.73 -4.35
C ALA A 263 5.80 -0.15 -3.14
N TYR A 264 6.42 0.79 -2.45
CA TYR A 264 5.90 1.30 -1.20
C TYR A 264 4.68 2.19 -1.40
N GLY A 265 3.73 2.06 -0.49
CA GLY A 265 2.59 2.95 -0.34
C GLY A 265 2.09 2.93 1.09
N ASP A 266 1.72 4.09 1.60
CA ASP A 266 1.09 4.32 2.90
C ASP A 266 0.04 5.43 2.79
N GLY A 267 -0.57 5.82 3.90
CA GLY A 267 -1.66 6.81 3.89
C GLY A 267 -1.27 8.20 3.40
N ASP A 268 0.01 8.53 3.30
CA ASP A 268 0.53 9.80 2.75
C ASP A 268 0.92 9.67 1.27
N SER A 269 0.92 8.44 0.73
CA SER A 269 1.22 8.17 -0.68
C SER A 269 0.04 8.54 -1.59
N PRO A 270 0.27 8.99 -2.85
CA PRO A 270 -0.80 9.32 -3.78
C PRO A 270 -1.80 8.17 -3.97
N GLY A 271 -3.09 8.46 -3.77
CA GLY A 271 -4.16 7.46 -3.89
C GLY A 271 -4.36 6.56 -2.66
N TRP A 272 -3.51 6.65 -1.65
CA TRP A 272 -3.64 5.94 -0.38
C TRP A 272 -4.36 6.77 0.68
N MET A 273 -4.77 6.11 1.75
CA MET A 273 -5.31 6.74 2.94
C MET A 273 -5.00 5.92 4.19
N TRP A 274 -4.86 6.59 5.31
CA TRP A 274 -4.81 5.96 6.63
C TRP A 274 -6.20 5.43 7.02
N ASN A 275 -6.26 4.22 7.56
CA ASN A 275 -7.51 3.63 8.05
C ASN A 275 -7.90 4.12 9.46
N GLY A 276 -7.03 4.90 10.07
CA GLY A 276 -7.19 5.52 11.39
C GLY A 276 -6.27 6.73 11.52
N SER A 277 -5.62 6.90 12.66
CA SER A 277 -4.68 8.00 12.88
C SER A 277 -3.49 7.91 11.92
N PRO A 278 -3.10 9.02 11.26
CA PRO A 278 -1.93 9.06 10.41
C PRO A 278 -0.68 8.54 11.12
N ASN A 279 0.13 7.76 10.42
CA ASN A 279 1.37 7.15 10.91
C ASN A 279 1.21 6.31 12.20
N ASN A 280 0.00 5.87 12.51
CA ASN A 280 -0.30 5.01 13.68
C ASN A 280 -1.46 4.04 13.42
N SER A 281 -1.76 3.78 12.18
CA SER A 281 -2.78 2.83 11.72
C SER A 281 -2.34 2.16 10.42
N THR A 282 -3.04 1.10 10.02
CA THR A 282 -2.91 0.54 8.68
C THR A 282 -3.33 1.57 7.63
N SER A 283 -2.92 1.37 6.39
CA SER A 283 -3.29 2.24 5.27
C SER A 283 -3.74 1.43 4.05
N THR A 284 -4.61 1.99 3.25
CA THR A 284 -5.19 1.30 2.09
C THR A 284 -5.08 2.17 0.84
N GLY A 285 -4.75 1.55 -0.28
CA GLY A 285 -4.65 2.23 -1.57
C GLY A 285 -4.40 1.28 -2.74
N PRO A 286 -4.25 1.81 -3.95
CA PRO A 286 -3.93 0.99 -5.11
C PRO A 286 -2.52 0.42 -4.99
N PRO A 287 -2.25 -0.79 -5.50
CA PRO A 287 -0.87 -1.28 -5.69
C PRO A 287 -0.06 -0.30 -6.55
N GLN A 288 1.17 0.01 -6.14
CA GLN A 288 2.05 0.97 -6.80
C GLN A 288 2.84 0.33 -7.96
#